data_5e4489172dfbec2a57d19ced90401c0c
#
_entry.id   5e4489172dfbec2a57d19ced90401c0c
#
_cell.length_a   1.000
_cell.length_b   1.000
_cell.length_c   1.000
_cell.angle_alpha   90.00
_cell.angle_beta   90.00
_cell.angle_gamma   90.00
#
_symmetry.space_group_name_H-M   'P 1'
#
loop_
_entity.id
_entity.type
_entity.pdbx_description
1 polymer ?
#
loop_
_entity_poly.entity_id
_entity_poly.type
_entity_poly.pdbx_seq_one_letter_code
_entity_poly.pdbx_strand_id
1 'polypeptide(L)' 'MNAFQELDIHDMTKVQAITAIDACLRRAGAGVYRIRVIHGYHGGTVLRDAVRARYASHPKVKRIELGLTPGETDLVLREL' A
#
# COMPACT_ATOMS: atom_id res chain seq x y z
N MET A 1 0.22 19.04 -4.08
CA MET A 1 0.76 17.67 -4.03
C MET A 1 0.44 17.07 -2.68
N ASN A 2 0.04 15.83 -2.65
CA ASN A 2 -0.46 15.20 -1.45
C ASN A 2 0.62 14.30 -0.84
N ALA A 3 1.09 14.63 0.35
CA ALA A 3 2.10 13.85 1.06
C ALA A 3 1.53 12.49 1.53
N PHE A 4 0.23 12.38 1.65
CA PHE A 4 -0.47 11.18 2.07
C PHE A 4 -1.43 10.79 0.95
N GLN A 5 -1.31 9.56 0.44
CA GLN A 5 -2.16 9.05 -0.63
C GLN A 5 -2.89 7.79 -0.18
N GLU A 6 -4.08 7.58 -0.73
CA GLU A 6 -4.84 6.37 -0.50
C GLU A 6 -5.02 5.64 -1.83
N LEU A 7 -4.97 4.32 -1.77
CA LEU A 7 -5.19 3.47 -2.93
C LEU A 7 -6.08 2.31 -2.52
N ASP A 8 -7.29 2.27 -3.08
CA ASP A 8 -8.27 1.26 -2.77
C ASP A 8 -8.15 0.10 -3.76
N ILE A 9 -7.83 -1.08 -3.25
CA ILE A 9 -7.67 -2.29 -4.04
C ILE A 9 -8.62 -3.41 -3.63
N HIS A 10 -9.62 -3.12 -2.80
CA HIS A 10 -10.36 -4.16 -2.09
C HIS A 10 -11.12 -5.15 -2.98
N ASP A 11 -11.49 -4.76 -4.21
CA ASP A 11 -12.18 -5.66 -5.14
C ASP A 11 -11.27 -6.16 -6.27
N MET A 12 -9.98 -5.89 -6.20
CA MET A 12 -9.04 -6.30 -7.23
C MET A 12 -8.56 -7.73 -7.01
N THR A 13 -8.17 -8.39 -8.11
CA THR A 13 -7.40 -9.62 -8.00
C THR A 13 -6.00 -9.28 -7.48
N LYS A 14 -5.27 -10.29 -7.02
CA LYS A 14 -3.90 -10.11 -6.54
C LYS A 14 -3.02 -9.44 -7.61
N VAL A 15 -3.12 -9.90 -8.86
CA VAL A 15 -2.32 -9.34 -9.97
C VAL A 15 -2.70 -7.88 -10.22
N GLN A 16 -3.99 -7.57 -10.23
CA GLN A 16 -4.45 -6.20 -10.43
C GLN A 16 -3.96 -5.29 -9.30
N ALA A 17 -4.06 -5.76 -8.07
CA ALA A 17 -3.63 -5.00 -6.89
C ALA A 17 -2.14 -4.69 -6.94
N ILE A 18 -1.30 -5.68 -7.22
CA ILE A 18 0.14 -5.49 -7.31
C ILE A 18 0.48 -4.50 -8.43
N THR A 19 -0.17 -4.63 -9.60
CA THR A 19 0.04 -3.71 -10.70
C THR A 19 -0.31 -2.27 -10.31
N ALA A 20 -1.43 -2.09 -9.62
CA ALA A 20 -1.87 -0.77 -9.18
C ALA A 20 -0.91 -0.15 -8.16
N ILE A 21 -0.46 -0.95 -7.19
CA ILE A 21 0.47 -0.46 -6.15
C ILE A 21 1.82 -0.11 -6.77
N ASP A 22 2.35 -0.98 -7.63
CA ASP A 22 3.63 -0.72 -8.30
C ASP A 22 3.57 0.57 -9.12
N ALA A 23 2.46 0.79 -9.84
CA ALA A 23 2.28 2.03 -10.60
C ALA A 23 2.23 3.25 -9.68
N CYS A 24 1.54 3.14 -8.56
CA CYS A 24 1.46 4.20 -7.57
C CYS A 24 2.85 4.54 -7.02
N LEU A 25 3.64 3.53 -6.69
CA LEU A 25 5.00 3.72 -6.19
C LEU A 25 5.90 4.37 -7.24
N ARG A 26 5.78 3.98 -8.51
CA ARG A 26 6.58 4.60 -9.59
C ARG A 26 6.26 6.07 -9.76
N ARG A 27 4.98 6.45 -9.58
CA ARG A 27 4.56 7.84 -9.73
C ARG A 27 4.81 8.67 -8.48
N ALA A 28 5.04 8.04 -7.34
CA ALA A 28 5.23 8.75 -6.08
C ALA A 28 6.53 9.55 -6.12
N GLY A 29 6.41 10.86 -6.06
CA GLY A 29 7.55 11.74 -6.01
C GLY A 29 8.09 11.90 -4.59
N ALA A 30 9.10 12.77 -4.46
CA ALA A 30 9.76 12.99 -3.18
C ALA A 30 8.83 13.55 -2.11
N GLY A 31 7.71 14.16 -2.51
CA GLY A 31 6.75 14.73 -1.56
C GLY A 31 5.76 13.73 -1.01
N VAL A 32 5.73 12.49 -1.50
CA VAL A 32 4.80 11.47 -1.00
C VAL A 32 5.49 10.70 0.13
N TYR A 33 4.91 10.77 1.31
CA TYR A 33 5.50 10.17 2.51
C TYR A 33 4.88 8.82 2.84
N ARG A 34 3.58 8.65 2.52
CA ARG A 34 2.82 7.47 2.94
C ARG A 34 1.75 7.16 1.92
N ILE A 35 1.59 5.87 1.60
CA ILE A 35 0.49 5.37 0.78
C ILE A 35 -0.32 4.40 1.64
N ARG A 36 -1.59 4.71 1.87
CA ARG A 36 -2.51 3.81 2.57
C ARG A 36 -3.17 2.91 1.55
N VAL A 37 -2.91 1.62 1.67
CA VAL A 37 -3.51 0.62 0.79
C VAL A 37 -4.74 0.05 1.49
N ILE A 38 -5.89 0.23 0.88
CA ILE A 38 -7.17 -0.26 1.42
C ILE A 38 -7.47 -1.58 0.73
N HIS A 39 -7.20 -2.68 1.42
CA HIS A 39 -7.40 -4.02 0.87
C HIS A 39 -8.67 -4.69 1.38
N GLY A 40 -9.31 -4.11 2.39
CA GLY A 40 -10.48 -4.70 3.00
C GLY A 40 -10.13 -5.89 3.87
N TYR A 41 -11.15 -6.44 4.55
CA TYR A 41 -10.95 -7.61 5.41
C TYR A 41 -12.13 -8.59 5.37
N HIS A 42 -13.24 -8.22 4.74
CA HIS A 42 -14.42 -9.09 4.67
C HIS A 42 -14.22 -10.26 3.70
N GLY A 43 -13.42 -10.08 2.67
CA GLY A 43 -13.15 -11.11 1.66
C GLY A 43 -11.96 -12.00 1.97
N GLY A 44 -11.45 -11.97 3.20
CA GLY A 44 -10.28 -12.75 3.60
C GLY A 44 -9.01 -11.93 3.62
N THR A 45 -7.86 -12.60 3.65
CA THR A 45 -6.58 -11.97 3.90
C THR A 45 -5.62 -12.03 2.72
N VAL A 46 -6.07 -12.49 1.55
CA VAL A 46 -5.17 -12.71 0.40
C VAL A 46 -4.47 -11.43 -0.03
N LEU A 47 -5.23 -10.34 -0.20
CA LEU A 47 -4.65 -9.06 -0.61
C LEU A 47 -3.77 -8.48 0.48
N ARG A 48 -4.23 -8.53 1.73
CA ARG A 48 -3.45 -8.04 2.87
C ARG A 48 -2.09 -8.74 2.93
N ASP A 49 -2.11 -10.07 2.89
CA ASP A 49 -0.89 -10.87 3.03
C ASP A 49 0.05 -10.64 1.86
N ALA A 50 -0.48 -10.54 0.64
CA ALA A 50 0.31 -10.26 -0.55
C ALA A 50 0.99 -8.89 -0.47
N VAL A 51 0.25 -7.86 -0.02
CA VAL A 51 0.79 -6.51 0.12
C VAL A 51 1.91 -6.50 1.16
N ARG A 52 1.66 -7.08 2.32
CA ARG A 52 2.66 -7.06 3.40
C ARG A 52 3.90 -7.86 3.04
N ALA A 53 3.75 -9.01 2.40
CA ALA A 53 4.90 -9.82 1.99
C ALA A 53 5.74 -9.14 0.93
N ARG A 54 5.07 -8.54 -0.08
CA ARG A 54 5.78 -7.98 -1.23
C ARG A 54 6.47 -6.66 -0.91
N TYR A 55 5.82 -5.79 -0.14
CA TYR A 55 6.31 -4.42 0.02
C TYR A 55 7.14 -4.19 1.27
N ALA A 56 7.22 -5.16 2.16
CA ALA A 56 8.05 -5.04 3.37
C ALA A 56 9.52 -4.79 3.05
N SER A 57 10.02 -5.32 1.93
CA SER A 57 11.42 -5.15 1.51
C SER A 57 11.55 -4.43 0.18
N HIS A 58 10.51 -3.72 -0.27
CA HIS A 58 10.57 -2.98 -1.52
C HIS A 58 11.52 -1.77 -1.38
N PRO A 59 12.36 -1.50 -2.40
CA PRO A 59 13.36 -0.42 -2.29
C PRO A 59 12.78 0.95 -1.97
N LYS A 60 11.55 1.24 -2.41
CA LYS A 60 10.91 2.54 -2.15
C LYS A 60 10.13 2.58 -0.85
N VAL A 61 9.93 1.44 -0.19
CA VAL A 61 9.15 1.37 1.04
C VAL A 61 10.10 1.25 2.22
N LYS A 62 10.06 2.24 3.10
CA LYS A 62 10.92 2.25 4.27
C LYS A 62 10.47 1.23 5.29
N ARG A 63 9.16 1.15 5.52
CA ARG A 63 8.56 0.13 6.39
C ARG A 63 7.07 0.05 6.12
N ILE A 64 6.46 -1.01 6.62
CA ILE A 64 5.02 -1.19 6.62
C ILE A 64 4.48 -0.88 8.00
N GLU A 65 3.35 -0.19 8.06
CA GLU A 65 2.62 0.04 9.30
C GLU A 65 1.19 -0.43 9.13
N LEU A 66 0.58 -0.85 10.21
CA LEU A 66 -0.84 -1.18 10.23
C LEU A 66 -1.63 0.12 10.05
N GLY A 67 -2.72 0.05 9.28
CA GLY A 67 -3.60 1.19 9.10
C GLY A 67 -4.48 1.42 10.32
N LEU A 68 -5.42 2.34 10.16
CA LEU A 68 -6.37 2.68 11.22
C LEU A 68 -7.40 1.57 11.44
N THR A 69 -7.62 0.71 10.46
CA THR A 69 -8.56 -0.41 10.53
C THR A 69 -7.87 -1.68 10.05
N PRO A 70 -8.45 -2.86 10.35
CA PRO A 70 -7.88 -4.13 9.84
C PRO A 70 -7.85 -4.23 8.32
N GLY A 71 -8.63 -3.41 7.61
CA GLY A 71 -8.69 -3.44 6.15
C GLY A 71 -7.63 -2.58 5.47
N GLU A 72 -6.66 -2.04 6.20
CA GLU A 72 -5.68 -1.11 5.67
C GLU A 72 -4.26 -1.51 6.02
N THR A 73 -3.32 -1.20 5.12
CA THR A 73 -1.89 -1.33 5.38
C THR A 73 -1.21 -0.11 4.79
N ASP A 74 -0.39 0.54 5.59
CA ASP A 74 0.31 1.75 5.16
C ASP A 74 1.72 1.42 4.71
N LEU A 75 2.08 1.91 3.52
CA LEU A 75 3.44 1.86 3.01
C LEU A 75 4.09 3.21 3.34
N VAL A 76 5.05 3.20 4.24
CA VAL A 76 5.77 4.42 4.64
C VAL A 76 6.98 4.56 3.72
N LEU A 77 7.00 5.65 2.94
CA LEU A 77 8.06 5.89 1.95
C LEU A 77 9.16 6.79 2.49
N ARG A 78 8.79 7.76 3.32
CA ARG A 78 9.71 8.73 3.91
C ARG A 78 9.24 9.11 5.30
N GLU A 79 10.16 9.62 6.10
CA GLU A 79 9.84 10.21 7.39
C GLU A 79 10.32 11.66 7.42
N LEU A 80 9.60 12.46 8.17
CA LEU A 80 10.00 13.85 8.41
C LEU A 80 11.18 13.91 9.38
#